data_13db05600bb5d33115719caae7e13e50
#
_entry.id   13db05600bb5d33115719caae7e13e50
#
_cell.length_a   1.000
_cell.length_b   1.000
_cell.length_c   1.000
_cell.angle_alpha   90.00
_cell.angle_beta   90.00
_cell.angle_gamma   90.00
#
_symmetry.space_group_name_H-M   'P 1'
#
loop_
_entity.id
_entity.type
_entity.pdbx_description
1 polymer ?
#
loop_
_entity_poly.entity_id
_entity_poly.type
_entity_poly.pdbx_seq_one_letter_code
_entity_poly.pdbx_strand_id
1 'polypeptide(L)'
;AKLYKGLSFNTQFQYEVRKNDNEQYYDVNSYRMRYAINALTGYNPTTNAYTYVDGFSTGGRYKQSSSQASNYSFRNQLDFNQEFGDGKHSVNALVGTEMRETYVPRSIEQLRYGYDPVTLTSAVLNNLALSQTGVASYLFGNNRTLAALGRTQQEILHRYFSIFSTASYTYLSKYNITGSYRVDKADLFGVDPKY
;
A
#
# COMPACT_ATOMS: atom_id res chain seq x y z
N ALA A 1 -18.59 25.02 -16.30
CA ALA A 1 -19.49 25.76 -17.22
C ALA A 1 -20.33 26.76 -16.45
N LYS A 2 -20.58 27.95 -17.01
CA LYS A 2 -21.56 28.91 -16.48
C LYS A 2 -22.94 28.48 -16.97
N LEU A 3 -23.88 28.19 -16.06
CA LEU A 3 -25.23 27.73 -16.39
C LEU A 3 -26.25 28.88 -16.41
N TYR A 4 -26.09 29.83 -15.47
CA TYR A 4 -26.96 31.00 -15.31
C TYR A 4 -26.17 32.11 -14.61
N LYS A 5 -26.74 33.32 -14.50
CA LYS A 5 -26.12 34.44 -13.77
C LYS A 5 -25.87 34.01 -12.32
N GLY A 6 -24.60 33.99 -11.90
CA GLY A 6 -24.20 33.56 -10.57
C GLY A 6 -24.11 32.04 -10.36
N LEU A 7 -24.51 31.20 -11.29
CA LEU A 7 -24.47 29.74 -11.19
C LEU A 7 -23.40 29.16 -12.11
N SER A 8 -22.49 28.37 -11.53
CA SER A 8 -21.45 27.65 -12.30
C SER A 8 -21.36 26.20 -11.88
N PHE A 9 -21.08 25.34 -12.86
CA PHE A 9 -20.83 23.93 -12.63
C PHE A 9 -19.37 23.61 -12.95
N ASN A 10 -18.70 22.97 -12.00
CA ASN A 10 -17.33 22.49 -12.12
C ASN A 10 -17.30 20.98 -11.97
N THR A 11 -16.61 20.32 -12.88
CA THR A 11 -16.33 18.90 -12.81
C THR A 11 -14.83 18.67 -12.91
N GLN A 12 -14.31 17.79 -12.09
CA GLN A 12 -12.89 17.41 -12.07
C GLN A 12 -12.80 15.90 -12.08
N PHE A 13 -11.93 15.39 -12.92
CA PHE A 13 -11.55 13.98 -12.94
C PHE A 13 -10.05 13.89 -12.85
N GLN A 14 -9.56 13.05 -11.94
CA GLN A 14 -8.15 12.73 -11.78
C GLN A 14 -7.99 11.22 -11.83
N TYR A 15 -7.00 10.78 -12.58
CA TYR A 15 -6.57 9.39 -12.61
C TYR A 15 -5.07 9.34 -12.40
N GLU A 16 -4.63 8.49 -11.48
CA GLU A 16 -3.23 8.30 -11.13
C GLU A 16 -2.90 6.80 -11.11
N VAL A 17 -1.80 6.43 -11.72
CA VAL A 17 -1.21 5.10 -11.59
C VAL A 17 0.12 5.25 -10.89
N ARG A 18 0.29 4.51 -9.80
CA ARG A 18 1.55 4.40 -9.07
C ARG A 18 2.08 2.99 -9.19
N LYS A 19 3.31 2.85 -9.65
CA LYS A 19 4.05 1.60 -9.62
C LYS A 19 5.21 1.74 -8.64
N ASN A 20 5.34 0.74 -7.76
CA ASN A 20 6.43 0.68 -6.80
C ASN A 20 7.10 -0.69 -6.91
N ASP A 21 8.32 -0.70 -7.41
CA ASP A 21 9.19 -1.87 -7.46
C ASP A 21 10.37 -1.64 -6.52
N ASN A 22 10.58 -2.56 -5.61
CA ASN A 22 11.67 -2.50 -4.64
C ASN A 22 12.42 -3.82 -4.64
N GLU A 23 13.74 -3.73 -4.76
CA GLU A 23 14.65 -4.85 -4.74
C GLU A 23 15.69 -4.66 -3.63
N GLN A 24 15.98 -5.74 -2.94
CA GLN A 24 16.96 -5.76 -1.88
C GLN A 24 17.82 -7.02 -2.02
N TYR A 25 19.10 -6.81 -2.22
CA TYR A 25 20.09 -7.89 -2.32
C TYR A 25 21.09 -7.80 -1.16
N TYR A 26 21.34 -8.94 -0.54
CA TYR A 26 22.43 -9.13 0.39
C TYR A 26 23.37 -10.21 -0.16
N ASP A 27 24.59 -9.84 -0.41
CA ASP A 27 25.65 -10.75 -0.84
C ASP A 27 25.88 -11.86 0.20
N VAL A 28 26.37 -13.02 -0.28
CA VAL A 28 26.64 -14.17 0.58
C VAL A 28 27.65 -13.84 1.70
N ASN A 29 28.57 -12.90 1.49
CA ASN A 29 29.56 -12.44 2.46
C ASN A 29 29.05 -11.32 3.37
N SER A 30 27.83 -10.80 3.15
CA SER A 30 27.24 -9.82 4.04
C SER A 30 27.02 -10.37 5.44
N TYR A 31 27.09 -9.52 6.46
CA TYR A 31 26.82 -9.93 7.83
C TYR A 31 25.49 -10.68 7.98
N ARG A 32 24.46 -10.20 7.30
CA ARG A 32 23.12 -10.79 7.35
C ARG A 32 23.08 -12.21 6.79
N MET A 33 23.74 -12.46 5.68
CA MET A 33 23.81 -13.81 5.09
C MET A 33 24.72 -14.72 5.89
N ARG A 34 25.87 -14.25 6.33
CA ARG A 34 26.79 -15.03 7.18
C ARG A 34 26.14 -15.43 8.50
N TYR A 35 25.40 -14.54 9.13
CA TYR A 35 24.64 -14.87 10.32
C TYR A 35 23.59 -15.96 10.05
N ALA A 36 22.82 -15.83 8.94
CA ALA A 36 21.80 -16.82 8.57
C ALA A 36 22.41 -18.19 8.23
N ILE A 37 23.52 -18.21 7.50
CA ILE A 37 24.26 -19.45 7.19
C ILE A 37 24.72 -20.12 8.47
N ASN A 38 25.37 -19.38 9.38
CA ASN A 38 25.85 -19.90 10.64
C ASN A 38 24.70 -20.42 11.52
N ALA A 39 23.56 -19.72 11.51
CA ALA A 39 22.37 -20.15 12.26
C ALA A 39 21.78 -21.47 11.74
N LEU A 40 21.90 -21.74 10.45
CA LEU A 40 21.40 -22.95 9.80
C LEU A 40 22.52 -23.97 9.50
N THR A 41 23.66 -23.86 10.18
CA THR A 41 24.77 -24.83 10.09
C THR A 41 24.64 -25.82 11.21
N GLY A 42 24.49 -27.09 10.88
CA GLY A 42 24.54 -28.20 11.80
C GLY A 42 25.95 -28.80 11.92
N TYR A 43 26.11 -29.76 12.83
CA TYR A 43 27.34 -30.53 13.00
C TYR A 43 26.99 -32.01 13.21
N ASN A 44 27.66 -32.87 12.47
CA ASN A 44 27.52 -34.31 12.60
C ASN A 44 28.74 -34.86 13.38
N PRO A 45 28.56 -35.31 14.64
CA PRO A 45 29.65 -35.80 15.43
C PRO A 45 30.23 -37.14 14.95
N THR A 46 29.42 -37.92 14.23
CA THR A 46 29.88 -39.20 13.69
C THR A 46 30.87 -39.03 12.56
N THR A 47 30.62 -38.07 11.68
CA THR A 47 31.49 -37.77 10.52
C THR A 47 32.48 -36.65 10.81
N ASN A 48 32.40 -36.03 11.98
CA ASN A 48 33.19 -34.87 12.39
C ASN A 48 33.14 -33.73 11.35
N ALA A 49 31.94 -33.48 10.77
CA ALA A 49 31.75 -32.55 9.70
C ALA A 49 30.57 -31.58 9.95
N TYR A 50 30.71 -30.36 9.48
CA TYR A 50 29.60 -29.42 9.42
C TYR A 50 28.63 -29.78 8.31
N THR A 51 27.35 -29.58 8.58
CA THR A 51 26.28 -29.79 7.62
C THR A 51 25.63 -28.46 7.26
N TYR A 52 25.43 -28.22 5.99
CA TYR A 52 24.85 -27.00 5.47
C TYR A 52 23.52 -27.30 4.78
N VAL A 53 22.62 -26.33 4.79
CA VAL A 53 21.43 -26.41 3.96
C VAL A 53 21.85 -26.27 2.49
N ASP A 54 21.47 -27.26 1.70
CA ASP A 54 21.89 -27.35 0.30
C ASP A 54 21.44 -26.11 -0.50
N GLY A 55 22.38 -25.54 -1.25
CA GLY A 55 22.19 -24.33 -2.05
C GLY A 55 22.03 -23.02 -1.25
N PHE A 56 21.73 -23.09 0.06
CA PHE A 56 21.51 -21.87 0.86
C PHE A 56 22.80 -21.09 1.10
N SER A 57 23.90 -21.78 1.32
CA SER A 57 25.20 -21.19 1.66
C SER A 57 26.02 -20.71 0.47
N THR A 58 25.57 -20.97 -0.77
CA THR A 58 26.32 -20.68 -2.00
C THR A 58 25.96 -19.35 -2.65
N GLY A 59 24.86 -18.73 -2.25
CA GLY A 59 24.40 -17.46 -2.81
C GLY A 59 23.86 -16.49 -1.78
N GLY A 60 23.44 -15.33 -2.25
CA GLY A 60 22.92 -14.25 -1.44
C GLY A 60 21.43 -14.40 -1.08
N ARG A 61 20.90 -13.38 -0.43
CA ARG A 61 19.46 -13.18 -0.17
C ARG A 61 18.93 -12.10 -1.07
N TYR A 62 17.90 -12.42 -1.83
CA TYR A 62 17.22 -11.48 -2.70
C TYR A 62 15.75 -11.35 -2.27
N LYS A 63 15.31 -10.12 -2.07
CA LYS A 63 13.92 -9.79 -1.79
C LYS A 63 13.43 -8.83 -2.86
N GLN A 64 12.33 -9.16 -3.49
CA GLN A 64 11.64 -8.31 -4.45
C GLN A 64 10.23 -8.06 -3.97
N SER A 65 9.80 -6.81 -4.04
CA SER A 65 8.40 -6.45 -3.87
C SER A 65 7.96 -5.56 -5.03
N SER A 66 6.77 -5.83 -5.55
CA SER A 66 6.17 -5.06 -6.63
C SER A 66 4.72 -4.81 -6.30
N SER A 67 4.31 -3.55 -6.40
CA SER A 67 2.91 -3.17 -6.25
C SER A 67 2.54 -2.11 -7.29
N GLN A 68 1.32 -2.22 -7.79
CA GLN A 68 0.73 -1.23 -8.66
C GLN A 68 -0.59 -0.79 -8.04
N ALA A 69 -0.79 0.51 -7.93
CA ALA A 69 -2.04 1.10 -7.47
C ALA A 69 -2.59 2.02 -8.57
N SER A 70 -3.89 1.98 -8.75
CA SER A 70 -4.62 2.98 -9.53
C SER A 70 -5.57 3.72 -8.60
N ASN A 71 -5.58 5.04 -8.73
CA ASN A 71 -6.47 5.91 -7.99
C ASN A 71 -7.25 6.73 -8.97
N TYR A 72 -8.55 6.85 -8.77
CA TYR A 72 -9.31 7.89 -9.42
C TYR A 72 -10.07 8.74 -8.42
N SER A 73 -10.27 9.98 -8.78
CA SER A 73 -11.12 10.92 -8.07
C SER A 73 -12.01 11.63 -9.08
N PHE A 74 -13.29 11.64 -8.79
CA PHE A 74 -14.30 12.33 -9.58
C PHE A 74 -15.10 13.25 -8.69
N ARG A 75 -15.01 14.56 -8.95
CA ARG A 75 -15.67 15.60 -8.17
C ARG A 75 -16.55 16.44 -9.06
N ASN A 76 -17.79 16.65 -8.62
CA ASN A 76 -18.74 17.58 -9.20
C ASN A 76 -19.09 18.61 -8.17
N GLN A 77 -19.18 19.86 -8.60
CA GLN A 77 -19.50 20.99 -7.74
C GLN A 77 -20.36 21.99 -8.48
N LEU A 78 -21.43 22.42 -7.84
CA LEU A 78 -22.28 23.50 -8.28
C LEU A 78 -22.04 24.69 -7.34
N ASP A 79 -21.62 25.81 -7.91
CA ASP A 79 -21.36 27.05 -7.19
C ASP A 79 -22.43 28.08 -7.56
N PHE A 80 -22.96 28.76 -6.55
CA PHE A 80 -23.91 29.85 -6.68
C PHE A 80 -23.36 31.08 -5.98
N ASN A 81 -23.23 32.18 -6.73
CA ASN A 81 -22.78 33.46 -6.23
C ASN A 81 -23.70 34.56 -6.77
N GLN A 82 -24.43 35.23 -5.91
CA GLN A 82 -25.35 36.27 -6.30
C GLN A 82 -25.36 37.42 -5.31
N GLU A 83 -25.35 38.63 -5.85
CA GLU A 83 -25.60 39.86 -5.10
C GLU A 83 -26.95 40.43 -5.54
N PHE A 84 -27.70 40.97 -4.58
CA PHE A 84 -29.01 41.60 -4.80
C PHE A 84 -29.26 42.76 -3.81
N GLY A 85 -30.32 43.54 -4.04
CA GLY A 85 -30.66 44.69 -3.23
C GLY A 85 -29.57 45.76 -3.26
N ASP A 86 -29.13 46.16 -4.46
CA ASP A 86 -28.06 47.15 -4.69
C ASP A 86 -26.75 46.84 -3.92
N GLY A 87 -26.37 45.55 -3.90
CA GLY A 87 -25.15 45.09 -3.23
C GLY A 87 -25.28 44.95 -1.71
N LYS A 88 -26.47 45.15 -1.14
CA LYS A 88 -26.67 44.99 0.31
C LYS A 88 -26.66 43.54 0.76
N HIS A 89 -26.99 42.63 -0.12
CA HIS A 89 -27.08 41.20 0.14
C HIS A 89 -26.14 40.45 -0.77
N SER A 90 -25.34 39.57 -0.22
CA SER A 90 -24.50 38.63 -0.99
C SER A 90 -24.73 37.21 -0.49
N VAL A 91 -25.02 36.30 -1.39
CA VAL A 91 -25.14 34.86 -1.14
C VAL A 91 -24.09 34.13 -1.90
N ASN A 92 -23.33 33.31 -1.21
CA ASN A 92 -22.38 32.37 -1.78
C ASN A 92 -22.75 30.97 -1.28
N ALA A 93 -23.01 30.05 -2.18
CA ALA A 93 -23.32 28.67 -1.84
C ALA A 93 -22.61 27.71 -2.79
N LEU A 94 -22.24 26.58 -2.28
CA LEU A 94 -21.73 25.47 -3.06
C LEU A 94 -22.32 24.15 -2.56
N VAL A 95 -22.54 23.24 -3.49
CA VAL A 95 -22.86 21.84 -3.18
C VAL A 95 -22.06 20.95 -4.14
N GLY A 96 -21.57 19.87 -3.62
CA GLY A 96 -20.77 18.96 -4.44
C GLY A 96 -20.80 17.53 -3.96
N THR A 97 -20.35 16.67 -4.87
CA THR A 97 -20.10 15.26 -4.62
C THR A 97 -18.69 14.90 -5.01
N GLU A 98 -18.10 13.97 -4.29
CA GLU A 98 -16.77 13.44 -4.59
C GLU A 98 -16.78 11.92 -4.45
N MET A 99 -16.29 11.25 -5.48
CA MET A 99 -16.06 9.81 -5.49
C MET A 99 -14.56 9.57 -5.61
N ARG A 100 -14.01 8.69 -4.77
CA ARG A 100 -12.63 8.27 -4.84
C ARG A 100 -12.55 6.75 -4.77
N GLU A 101 -11.69 6.17 -5.57
CA GLU A 101 -11.35 4.75 -5.49
C GLU A 101 -9.84 4.59 -5.49
N THR A 102 -9.37 3.72 -4.62
CA THR A 102 -7.99 3.21 -4.63
C THR A 102 -8.06 1.72 -4.87
N TYR A 103 -7.49 1.28 -5.97
CA TYR A 103 -7.45 -0.12 -6.35
C TYR A 103 -6.00 -0.58 -6.49
N VAL A 104 -5.62 -1.58 -5.70
CA VAL A 104 -4.35 -2.30 -5.79
C VAL A 104 -4.66 -3.71 -6.25
N PRO A 105 -4.63 -3.99 -7.56
CA PRO A 105 -4.99 -5.31 -8.10
C PRO A 105 -4.00 -6.39 -7.69
N ARG A 106 -2.77 -5.99 -7.41
CA ARG A 106 -1.72 -6.92 -7.07
C ARG A 106 -0.59 -6.25 -6.30
N SER A 107 -0.30 -6.78 -5.11
CA SER A 107 0.95 -6.54 -4.40
C SER A 107 1.66 -7.88 -4.22
N ILE A 108 2.90 -7.97 -4.66
CA ILE A 108 3.69 -9.20 -4.61
C ILE A 108 4.94 -8.93 -3.79
N GLU A 109 5.20 -9.81 -2.83
CA GLU A 109 6.48 -9.88 -2.15
C GLU A 109 7.07 -11.28 -2.36
N GLN A 110 8.33 -11.35 -2.76
CA GLN A 110 9.05 -12.60 -2.97
C GLN A 110 10.42 -12.52 -2.31
N LEU A 111 10.73 -13.54 -1.52
CA LEU A 111 12.02 -13.72 -0.87
C LEU A 111 12.69 -14.98 -1.40
N ARG A 112 13.97 -14.90 -1.76
CA ARG A 112 14.79 -15.99 -2.25
C ARG A 112 16.12 -16.02 -1.52
N TYR A 113 16.64 -17.21 -1.28
CA TYR A 113 17.97 -17.46 -0.78
C TYR A 113 18.80 -18.30 -1.75
N GLY A 114 20.12 -18.32 -1.55
CA GLY A 114 21.03 -18.92 -2.52
C GLY A 114 20.95 -18.23 -3.87
N TYR A 115 20.71 -16.93 -3.87
CA TYR A 115 20.55 -16.16 -5.09
C TYR A 115 21.90 -15.74 -5.67
N ASP A 116 22.07 -16.02 -6.95
CA ASP A 116 23.20 -15.59 -7.75
C ASP A 116 22.77 -14.43 -8.68
N PRO A 117 23.31 -13.22 -8.50
CA PRO A 117 22.95 -12.08 -9.32
C PRO A 117 23.46 -12.13 -10.76
N VAL A 118 24.42 -13.01 -11.07
CA VAL A 118 24.98 -13.18 -12.42
C VAL A 118 24.07 -14.08 -13.26
N THR A 119 23.67 -15.22 -12.71
CA THR A 119 22.81 -16.18 -13.40
C THR A 119 21.32 -15.92 -13.16
N LEU A 120 20.98 -15.03 -12.24
CA LEU A 120 19.62 -14.70 -11.80
C LEU A 120 18.84 -15.91 -11.26
N THR A 121 19.56 -16.91 -10.75
CA THR A 121 19.01 -18.14 -10.19
C THR A 121 18.96 -18.08 -8.66
N SER A 122 18.23 -18.98 -8.07
CA SER A 122 18.19 -19.15 -6.61
C SER A 122 18.11 -20.62 -6.23
N ALA A 123 18.55 -20.95 -5.02
CA ALA A 123 18.45 -22.28 -4.50
C ALA A 123 16.99 -22.77 -4.40
N VAL A 124 16.78 -24.04 -4.68
CA VAL A 124 15.51 -24.72 -4.40
C VAL A 124 15.57 -25.26 -2.98
N LEU A 125 14.87 -24.60 -2.07
CA LEU A 125 14.89 -24.94 -0.64
C LEU A 125 13.61 -25.67 -0.23
N ASN A 126 13.73 -26.61 0.69
CA ASN A 126 12.56 -27.20 1.35
C ASN A 126 12.02 -26.22 2.41
N ASN A 127 11.18 -25.29 1.96
CA ASN A 127 10.63 -24.23 2.80
C ASN A 127 9.84 -24.74 3.99
N LEU A 128 9.10 -25.84 3.82
CA LEU A 128 8.31 -26.43 4.90
C LEU A 128 9.20 -26.94 6.02
N ALA A 129 10.20 -27.73 5.67
CA ALA A 129 11.16 -28.27 6.64
C ALA A 129 11.93 -27.14 7.34
N LEU A 130 12.41 -26.15 6.59
CA LEU A 130 13.20 -25.05 7.15
C LEU A 130 12.37 -24.09 8.02
N SER A 131 11.11 -23.91 7.73
CA SER A 131 10.26 -22.99 8.52
C SER A 131 9.63 -23.64 9.74
N GLN A 132 9.33 -24.93 9.70
CA GLN A 132 8.66 -25.65 10.79
C GLN A 132 9.66 -26.41 11.69
N THR A 133 10.51 -27.22 11.10
CA THR A 133 11.46 -28.06 11.83
C THR A 133 12.78 -27.32 12.05
N GLY A 134 13.27 -26.65 11.02
CA GLY A 134 14.54 -25.95 11.05
C GLY A 134 15.75 -26.90 11.02
N VAL A 135 16.88 -26.38 11.49
CA VAL A 135 18.16 -27.06 11.58
C VAL A 135 18.68 -26.98 13.01
N ALA A 136 19.16 -28.10 13.55
CA ALA A 136 19.89 -28.11 14.82
C ALA A 136 21.20 -27.33 14.65
N SER A 137 21.19 -26.10 15.12
CA SER A 137 22.30 -25.16 14.92
C SER A 137 23.48 -25.53 15.82
N TYR A 138 24.64 -25.74 15.25
CA TYR A 138 25.86 -25.95 16.00
C TYR A 138 26.26 -24.73 16.83
N LEU A 139 26.13 -23.52 16.23
CA LEU A 139 26.54 -22.28 16.89
C LEU A 139 25.61 -21.88 18.02
N PHE A 140 24.30 -22.13 17.88
CA PHE A 140 23.31 -21.66 18.88
C PHE A 140 22.81 -22.75 19.81
N GLY A 141 23.18 -24.03 19.59
CA GLY A 141 22.81 -25.16 20.44
C GLY A 141 21.31 -25.50 20.47
N ASN A 142 20.50 -24.90 19.59
CA ASN A 142 19.07 -25.17 19.46
C ASN A 142 18.64 -25.16 18.01
N ASN A 143 17.41 -25.63 17.75
CA ASN A 143 16.84 -25.56 16.40
C ASN A 143 16.62 -24.12 15.97
N ARG A 144 17.08 -23.81 14.77
CA ARG A 144 16.90 -22.53 14.10
C ARG A 144 16.05 -22.73 12.84
N THR A 145 15.04 -21.92 12.72
CA THR A 145 14.13 -21.91 11.56
C THR A 145 14.44 -20.74 10.65
N LEU A 146 14.16 -20.92 9.38
CA LEU A 146 14.14 -19.85 8.41
C LEU A 146 12.70 -19.33 8.31
N ALA A 147 12.52 -18.01 8.25
CA ALA A 147 11.21 -17.46 7.97
C ALA A 147 10.65 -18.06 6.67
N ALA A 148 9.37 -18.40 6.68
CA ALA A 148 8.73 -19.02 5.52
C ALA A 148 9.00 -18.22 4.26
N LEU A 149 9.56 -18.88 3.25
CA LEU A 149 9.78 -18.31 1.93
C LEU A 149 8.41 -18.27 1.26
N GLY A 150 7.70 -17.17 1.45
CA GLY A 150 6.38 -16.98 0.90
C GLY A 150 6.38 -16.01 -0.27
N ARG A 151 5.47 -16.28 -1.20
CA ARG A 151 4.98 -15.28 -2.12
C ARG A 151 3.66 -14.79 -1.55
N THR A 152 3.66 -13.59 -1.00
CA THR A 152 2.44 -12.95 -0.54
C THR A 152 1.82 -12.19 -1.71
N GLN A 153 0.54 -12.36 -1.90
CA GLN A 153 -0.24 -11.62 -2.88
C GLN A 153 -1.46 -11.04 -2.20
N GLN A 154 -1.68 -9.77 -2.40
CA GLN A 154 -2.83 -9.04 -1.84
C GLN A 154 -3.51 -8.23 -2.93
N GLU A 155 -4.81 -8.13 -2.82
CA GLU A 155 -5.65 -7.21 -3.58
C GLU A 155 -6.35 -6.29 -2.58
N ILE A 156 -6.36 -4.99 -2.87
CA ILE A 156 -6.97 -3.98 -2.00
C ILE A 156 -7.84 -3.09 -2.87
N LEU A 157 -9.09 -2.91 -2.46
CA LEU A 157 -10.03 -2.00 -3.08
C LEU A 157 -10.68 -1.15 -1.99
N HIS A 158 -10.55 0.16 -2.11
CA HIS A 158 -11.21 1.12 -1.22
C HIS A 158 -11.99 2.13 -2.02
N ARG A 159 -13.23 2.35 -1.64
CA ARG A 159 -14.15 3.31 -2.25
C ARG A 159 -14.66 4.30 -1.23
N TYR A 160 -14.71 5.55 -1.65
CA TYR A 160 -15.19 6.65 -0.84
C TYR A 160 -16.20 7.46 -1.63
N PHE A 161 -17.26 7.86 -0.98
CA PHE A 161 -18.26 8.76 -1.51
C PHE A 161 -18.54 9.87 -0.51
N SER A 162 -18.50 11.12 -0.95
CA SER A 162 -18.73 12.28 -0.10
C SER A 162 -19.75 13.20 -0.74
N ILE A 163 -20.60 13.78 0.10
CA ILE A 163 -21.47 14.91 -0.25
C ILE A 163 -21.06 16.05 0.67
N PHE A 164 -20.88 17.22 0.09
CA PHE A 164 -20.51 18.41 0.86
C PHE A 164 -21.28 19.64 0.37
N SER A 165 -21.53 20.55 1.27
CA SER A 165 -22.14 21.84 0.98
C SER A 165 -21.62 22.91 1.93
N THR A 166 -21.59 24.14 1.43
CA THR A 166 -21.30 25.34 2.23
C THR A 166 -22.19 26.46 1.73
N ALA A 167 -22.72 27.24 2.64
CA ALA A 167 -23.47 28.44 2.30
C ALA A 167 -23.06 29.59 3.19
N SER A 168 -22.88 30.78 2.63
CA SER A 168 -22.63 32.01 3.37
C SER A 168 -23.57 33.12 2.87
N TYR A 169 -24.01 33.92 3.81
CA TYR A 169 -24.81 35.10 3.57
C TYR A 169 -24.19 36.30 4.23
N THR A 170 -24.02 37.36 3.46
CA THR A 170 -23.47 38.64 3.97
C THR A 170 -24.50 39.77 3.79
N TYR A 171 -24.73 40.54 4.83
CA TYR A 171 -25.62 41.70 4.83
C TYR A 171 -24.83 42.97 5.06
N LEU A 172 -25.05 43.97 4.18
CA LEU A 172 -24.39 45.29 4.19
C LEU A 172 -22.87 45.23 4.31
N SER A 173 -22.23 44.13 3.87
CA SER A 173 -20.79 43.88 4.04
C SER A 173 -20.29 43.91 5.51
N LYS A 174 -21.23 43.87 6.47
CA LYS A 174 -20.93 43.93 7.90
C LYS A 174 -21.24 42.65 8.65
N TYR A 175 -22.33 41.99 8.30
CA TYR A 175 -22.80 40.81 9.01
C TYR A 175 -22.65 39.60 8.07
N ASN A 176 -21.95 38.59 8.52
CA ASN A 176 -21.74 37.38 7.77
C ASN A 176 -22.18 36.18 8.62
N ILE A 177 -22.94 35.27 8.02
CA ILE A 177 -23.25 33.96 8.58
C ILE A 177 -22.83 32.88 7.57
N THR A 178 -22.14 31.86 8.04
CA THR A 178 -21.65 30.75 7.21
C THR A 178 -21.99 29.43 7.88
N GLY A 179 -22.49 28.49 7.09
CA GLY A 179 -22.72 27.12 7.50
C GLY A 179 -22.10 26.15 6.50
N SER A 180 -21.59 25.00 6.99
CA SER A 180 -21.06 23.93 6.16
C SER A 180 -21.57 22.58 6.65
N TYR A 181 -21.71 21.65 5.69
CA TYR A 181 -22.15 20.29 5.94
C TYR A 181 -21.37 19.33 5.06
N ARG A 182 -20.92 18.20 5.63
CA ARG A 182 -20.25 17.13 4.89
C ARG A 182 -20.63 15.78 5.47
N VAL A 183 -20.92 14.84 4.55
CA VAL A 183 -21.11 13.43 4.88
C VAL A 183 -20.17 12.62 4.03
N ASP A 184 -19.41 11.75 4.65
CA ASP A 184 -18.48 10.81 4.03
C ASP A 184 -18.94 9.38 4.29
N LYS A 185 -18.95 8.58 3.23
CA LYS A 185 -19.17 7.12 3.30
C LYS A 185 -17.94 6.42 2.75
N ALA A 186 -17.51 5.36 3.40
CA ALA A 186 -16.40 4.51 2.97
C ALA A 186 -16.83 3.05 3.09
N ASP A 187 -16.30 2.20 2.23
CA ASP A 187 -16.48 0.75 2.29
C ASP A 187 -15.84 0.08 3.52
N LEU A 188 -14.96 0.84 4.22
CA LEU A 188 -14.31 0.41 5.47
C LEU A 188 -15.24 0.44 6.69
N PHE A 189 -16.41 1.09 6.60
CA PHE A 189 -17.33 1.26 7.72
C PHE A 189 -18.64 0.50 7.47
N GLY A 190 -18.71 -0.73 8.00
CA GLY A 190 -19.98 -1.37 8.25
C GLY A 190 -20.67 -2.03 7.05
N VAL A 191 -19.94 -2.45 6.05
CA VAL A 191 -20.47 -3.39 5.06
C VAL A 191 -20.10 -4.80 5.49
N ASP A 192 -21.12 -5.63 5.65
CA ASP A 192 -20.98 -7.07 5.89
C ASP A 192 -19.96 -7.64 4.88
N PRO A 193 -18.90 -8.37 5.31
CA PRO A 193 -17.85 -8.87 4.41
C PRO A 193 -18.33 -9.98 3.46
N LYS A 194 -19.60 -10.05 3.16
CA LYS A 194 -20.20 -11.08 2.31
C LYS A 194 -20.44 -10.70 0.86
N TYR A 195 -19.88 -9.56 0.40
CA TYR A 195 -19.96 -9.22 -1.03
C TYR A 195 -18.73 -8.43 -1.48
#